data_401135a74cd7c6cc8d4c7900b6aa5e47
#
_entry.id   401135a74cd7c6cc8d4c7900b6aa5e47
#
_cell.length_a   1.000
_cell.length_b   1.000
_cell.length_c   1.000
_cell.angle_alpha   90.00
_cell.angle_beta   90.00
_cell.angle_gamma   90.00
#
_symmetry.space_group_name_H-M   'P 1'
#
loop_
_entity.id
_entity.type
_entity.pdbx_description
1 polymer ?
#
loop_
_entity_poly.entity_id
_entity_poly.type
_entity_poly.pdbx_seq_one_letter_code
_entity_poly.pdbx_strand_id
1 'polypeptide(L)'
;MRGAGMYKVVIIDDEPLIVEGLSRSIPWERWNCKVVGFGYNGIEGMEVIRREKPAIVISDISMPKMDGLTMIAGLKSEFPYMQVSILTGYREFTYAQEAIRLGVSAFLLKPSKMDELYEAIENMTEKLKLFHIEEEQPEAVTEEAEEEDSVLYNSEANNFVVTKALEYVKEHSRERIQLADVADHCYVSQWHLSKLLNKHTGENFSVALNKARIAEAKELLQDPSRRIYDIAEEVGFQDLAHFSRVFKKLEGISANEYRNTLS
;
A
#
# COMPACT_ATOMS: atom_id res chain seq x y z
N MET A 1 -16.42 31.53 15.72
CA MET A 1 -15.24 30.65 15.83
C MET A 1 -15.75 29.26 16.17
N ARG A 2 -15.85 28.35 15.20
CA ARG A 2 -16.04 26.92 15.49
C ARG A 2 -14.69 26.43 15.95
N GLY A 3 -14.55 25.96 17.22
CA GLY A 3 -13.31 25.44 17.74
C GLY A 3 -12.80 24.30 16.86
N ALA A 4 -11.60 24.43 16.34
CA ALA A 4 -10.94 23.37 15.63
C ALA A 4 -10.95 22.11 16.51
N GLY A 5 -11.55 21.04 16.03
CA GLY A 5 -11.63 19.79 16.76
C GLY A 5 -10.22 19.26 17.08
N MET A 6 -10.06 18.52 18.17
CA MET A 6 -8.78 17.91 18.51
C MET A 6 -8.37 16.90 17.43
N TYR A 7 -7.10 16.86 17.06
CA TYR A 7 -6.55 15.84 16.18
C TYR A 7 -6.63 14.46 16.82
N LYS A 8 -7.30 13.54 16.15
CA LYS A 8 -7.41 12.16 16.61
C LYS A 8 -6.07 11.43 16.39
N VAL A 9 -5.62 10.70 17.40
CA VAL A 9 -4.39 9.90 17.37
C VAL A 9 -4.74 8.43 17.58
N VAL A 10 -4.13 7.54 16.80
CA VAL A 10 -4.16 6.08 17.00
C VAL A 10 -2.75 5.58 17.23
N ILE A 11 -2.57 4.69 18.20
CA ILE A 11 -1.27 4.07 18.55
C ILE A 11 -1.37 2.57 18.28
N ILE A 12 -0.37 2.03 17.57
CA ILE A 12 -0.36 0.64 17.12
C ILE A 12 1.00 0.03 17.46
N ASP A 13 0.99 -0.96 18.35
CA ASP A 13 2.20 -1.65 18.82
C ASP A 13 1.77 -2.98 19.44
N ASP A 14 2.45 -4.08 19.14
CA ASP A 14 2.11 -5.39 19.69
C ASP A 14 2.48 -5.54 21.18
N GLU A 15 3.21 -4.59 21.73
CA GLU A 15 3.52 -4.49 23.15
C GLU A 15 2.52 -3.57 23.89
N PRO A 16 1.55 -4.11 24.65
CA PRO A 16 0.53 -3.29 25.36
C PRO A 16 1.13 -2.24 26.30
N LEU A 17 2.29 -2.53 26.90
CA LEU A 17 3.00 -1.59 27.77
C LEU A 17 3.50 -0.35 27.04
N ILE A 18 3.92 -0.49 25.76
CA ILE A 18 4.32 0.63 24.94
C ILE A 18 3.11 1.49 24.59
N VAL A 19 2.01 0.87 24.17
CA VAL A 19 0.74 1.55 23.87
C VAL A 19 0.24 2.35 25.07
N GLU A 20 0.19 1.73 26.25
CA GLU A 20 -0.25 2.37 27.47
C GLU A 20 0.72 3.50 27.88
N GLY A 21 2.03 3.25 27.80
CA GLY A 21 3.07 4.22 28.09
C GLY A 21 2.96 5.47 27.24
N LEU A 22 2.89 5.34 25.92
CA LEU A 22 2.73 6.46 24.99
C LEU A 22 1.43 7.22 25.22
N SER A 23 0.33 6.49 25.44
CA SER A 23 -0.98 7.11 25.67
C SER A 23 -1.02 7.99 26.91
N ARG A 24 -0.35 7.57 28.00
CA ARG A 24 -0.39 8.26 29.30
C ARG A 24 0.73 9.26 29.53
N SER A 25 1.94 8.98 28.98
CA SER A 25 3.14 9.79 29.28
C SER A 25 3.26 11.02 28.39
N ILE A 26 2.64 11.02 27.23
CA ILE A 26 2.66 12.15 26.29
C ILE A 26 1.53 13.12 26.65
N PRO A 27 1.82 14.42 26.86
CA PRO A 27 0.79 15.44 27.10
C PRO A 27 0.11 15.86 25.79
N TRP A 28 -0.69 14.98 25.23
CA TRP A 28 -1.33 15.11 23.90
C TRP A 28 -2.09 16.43 23.71
N GLU A 29 -2.71 16.93 24.79
CA GLU A 29 -3.47 18.18 24.76
C GLU A 29 -2.60 19.40 24.42
N ARG A 30 -1.29 19.34 24.67
CA ARG A 30 -0.34 20.40 24.30
C ARG A 30 -0.35 20.69 22.79
N TRP A 31 -0.60 19.67 21.96
CA TRP A 31 -0.67 19.78 20.49
C TRP A 31 -2.09 19.68 19.95
N ASN A 32 -3.10 19.91 20.80
CA ASN A 32 -4.51 19.75 20.45
C ASN A 32 -4.82 18.35 19.91
N CYS A 33 -4.19 17.32 20.47
CA CYS A 33 -4.34 15.93 20.09
C CYS A 33 -5.10 15.13 21.16
N LYS A 34 -5.76 14.05 20.75
CA LYS A 34 -6.42 13.08 21.62
C LYS A 34 -6.24 11.67 21.09
N VAL A 35 -5.77 10.76 21.93
CA VAL A 35 -5.74 9.33 21.61
C VAL A 35 -7.16 8.78 21.61
N VAL A 36 -7.59 8.17 20.50
CA VAL A 36 -8.95 7.68 20.29
C VAL A 36 -9.02 6.17 20.06
N GLY A 37 -7.87 5.51 19.85
CA GLY A 37 -7.85 4.07 19.63
C GLY A 37 -6.45 3.47 19.66
N PHE A 38 -6.44 2.14 19.77
CA PHE A 38 -5.24 1.32 19.83
C PHE A 38 -5.40 0.10 18.92
N GLY A 39 -4.28 -0.43 18.41
CA GLY A 39 -4.18 -1.72 17.74
C GLY A 39 -2.95 -2.46 18.23
N TYR A 40 -3.02 -3.79 18.31
CA TYR A 40 -1.94 -4.64 18.77
C TYR A 40 -1.34 -5.52 17.66
N ASN A 41 -1.71 -5.25 16.44
CA ASN A 41 -1.13 -5.76 15.19
C ASN A 41 -1.64 -4.91 14.02
N GLY A 42 -1.05 -5.08 12.84
CA GLY A 42 -1.42 -4.27 11.68
C GLY A 42 -2.87 -4.43 11.24
N ILE A 43 -3.49 -5.61 11.38
CA ILE A 43 -4.90 -5.83 11.02
C ILE A 43 -5.83 -5.04 11.93
N GLU A 44 -5.67 -5.16 13.25
CA GLU A 44 -6.42 -4.36 14.22
C GLU A 44 -6.19 -2.86 14.01
N GLY A 45 -4.94 -2.48 13.71
CA GLY A 45 -4.57 -1.11 13.37
C GLY A 45 -5.36 -0.57 12.19
N MET A 46 -5.47 -1.32 11.08
CA MET A 46 -6.27 -0.93 9.92
C MET A 46 -7.75 -0.73 10.26
N GLU A 47 -8.34 -1.66 11.02
CA GLU A 47 -9.74 -1.57 11.45
C GLU A 47 -10.00 -0.30 12.27
N VAL A 48 -9.14 -0.04 13.26
CA VAL A 48 -9.24 1.14 14.12
C VAL A 48 -9.07 2.43 13.31
N ILE A 49 -8.07 2.49 12.42
CA ILE A 49 -7.81 3.67 11.60
C ILE A 49 -8.98 3.96 10.64
N ARG A 50 -9.51 2.94 9.97
CA ARG A 50 -10.67 3.11 9.10
C ARG A 50 -11.93 3.58 9.84
N ARG A 51 -12.14 3.09 11.08
CA ARG A 51 -13.27 3.48 11.94
C ARG A 51 -13.11 4.90 12.47
N GLU A 52 -11.97 5.21 13.06
CA GLU A 52 -11.73 6.47 13.77
C GLU A 52 -11.32 7.61 12.84
N LYS A 53 -10.72 7.30 11.68
CA LYS A 53 -10.16 8.26 10.71
C LYS A 53 -9.22 9.26 11.40
N PRO A 54 -8.13 8.78 12.03
CA PRO A 54 -7.23 9.66 12.78
C PRO A 54 -6.44 10.56 11.86
N ALA A 55 -6.04 11.73 12.36
CA ALA A 55 -5.10 12.62 11.70
C ALA A 55 -3.64 12.16 11.89
N ILE A 56 -3.36 11.47 13.01
CA ILE A 56 -2.01 11.02 13.38
C ILE A 56 -2.04 9.54 13.76
N VAL A 57 -1.04 8.79 13.28
CA VAL A 57 -0.79 7.40 13.66
C VAL A 57 0.65 7.26 14.14
N ILE A 58 0.83 6.60 15.28
CA ILE A 58 2.13 6.12 15.74
C ILE A 58 2.11 4.60 15.68
N SER A 59 3.06 4.00 14.95
CA SER A 59 3.06 2.55 14.71
C SER A 59 4.44 1.94 14.89
N ASP A 60 4.49 0.73 15.46
CA ASP A 60 5.64 -0.14 15.28
C ASP A 60 5.63 -0.77 13.88
N ILE A 61 6.79 -1.28 13.45
CA ILE A 61 6.95 -2.04 12.21
C ILE A 61 6.70 -3.53 12.47
N SER A 62 7.42 -4.10 13.42
CA SER A 62 7.47 -5.55 13.62
C SER A 62 6.33 -6.05 14.48
N MET A 63 5.22 -6.33 13.86
CA MET A 63 4.03 -6.85 14.53
C MET A 63 3.58 -8.19 13.92
N PRO A 64 2.92 -9.06 14.71
CA PRO A 64 2.39 -10.32 14.20
C PRO A 64 1.28 -10.09 13.18
N LYS A 65 1.04 -11.06 12.29
CA LYS A 65 0.01 -11.11 11.25
C LYS A 65 0.26 -10.13 10.10
N MET A 66 0.49 -8.85 10.38
CA MET A 66 0.74 -7.79 9.40
C MET A 66 1.74 -6.80 9.99
N ASP A 67 2.80 -6.52 9.26
CA ASP A 67 3.79 -5.51 9.62
C ASP A 67 3.25 -4.08 9.44
N GLY A 68 3.88 -3.14 10.16
CA GLY A 68 3.45 -1.74 10.16
C GLY A 68 3.64 -1.03 8.82
N LEU A 69 4.65 -1.38 8.02
CA LEU A 69 4.89 -0.75 6.72
C LEU A 69 3.84 -1.16 5.69
N THR A 70 3.50 -2.46 5.63
CA THR A 70 2.41 -2.97 4.80
C THR A 70 1.07 -2.29 5.18
N MET A 71 0.78 -2.17 6.48
CA MET A 71 -0.40 -1.48 6.97
C MET A 71 -0.42 0.00 6.54
N ILE A 72 0.70 0.71 6.74
CA ILE A 72 0.81 2.14 6.42
C ILE A 72 0.67 2.37 4.92
N ALA A 73 1.25 1.51 4.06
CA ALA A 73 1.14 1.62 2.62
C ALA A 73 -0.32 1.61 2.16
N GLY A 74 -1.10 0.62 2.62
CA GLY A 74 -2.52 0.54 2.32
C GLY A 74 -3.31 1.77 2.82
N LEU A 75 -3.04 2.19 4.05
CA LEU A 75 -3.77 3.30 4.68
C LEU A 75 -3.41 4.67 4.12
N LYS A 76 -2.15 4.94 3.83
CA LYS A 76 -1.74 6.21 3.20
C LYS A 76 -2.31 6.36 1.80
N SER A 77 -2.49 5.26 1.10
CA SER A 77 -3.18 5.22 -0.19
C SER A 77 -4.67 5.60 -0.08
N GLU A 78 -5.32 5.25 1.05
CA GLU A 78 -6.72 5.61 1.35
C GLU A 78 -6.86 6.98 2.06
N PHE A 79 -5.88 7.36 2.90
CA PHE A 79 -5.86 8.56 3.74
C PHE A 79 -4.58 9.38 3.52
N PRO A 80 -4.47 10.12 2.43
CA PRO A 80 -3.22 10.78 2.01
C PRO A 80 -2.67 11.79 3.01
N TYR A 81 -3.53 12.52 3.68
CA TYR A 81 -3.13 13.58 4.63
C TYR A 81 -2.80 13.06 6.04
N MET A 82 -3.07 11.77 6.30
CA MET A 82 -2.77 11.14 7.60
C MET A 82 -1.27 11.19 7.89
N GLN A 83 -0.88 11.80 8.99
CA GLN A 83 0.51 11.86 9.42
C GLN A 83 0.88 10.57 10.16
N VAL A 84 2.06 10.04 9.87
CA VAL A 84 2.51 8.78 10.45
C VAL A 84 3.89 8.93 11.06
N SER A 85 4.06 8.49 12.31
CA SER A 85 5.37 8.28 12.92
C SER A 85 5.60 6.79 13.16
N ILE A 86 6.75 6.30 12.73
CA ILE A 86 7.23 4.95 13.05
C ILE A 86 8.03 5.00 14.34
N LEU A 87 7.79 4.05 15.26
CA LEU A 87 8.55 3.86 16.48
C LEU A 87 8.93 2.38 16.56
N THR A 88 10.19 2.02 16.28
CA THR A 88 10.62 0.62 16.15
C THR A 88 11.93 0.32 16.87
N GLY A 89 12.07 -0.94 17.36
CA GLY A 89 13.32 -1.46 17.90
C GLY A 89 14.35 -1.89 16.87
N TYR A 90 13.97 -1.95 15.61
CA TYR A 90 14.81 -2.46 14.53
C TYR A 90 15.58 -1.34 13.84
N ARG A 91 16.89 -1.53 13.71
CA ARG A 91 17.83 -0.59 13.05
C ARG A 91 18.13 -0.96 11.60
N GLU A 92 17.24 -1.68 10.95
CA GLU A 92 17.46 -2.06 9.56
C GLU A 92 17.26 -0.89 8.61
N PHE A 93 18.27 -0.63 7.80
CA PHE A 93 18.26 0.47 6.85
C PHE A 93 17.14 0.35 5.80
N THR A 94 16.78 -0.87 5.45
CA THR A 94 15.68 -1.18 4.52
C THR A 94 14.34 -0.64 5.02
N TYR A 95 14.02 -0.82 6.30
CA TYR A 95 12.78 -0.29 6.89
C TYR A 95 12.75 1.25 6.87
N ALA A 96 13.87 1.89 7.16
CA ALA A 96 13.96 3.34 7.09
C ALA A 96 13.76 3.87 5.66
N GLN A 97 14.32 3.19 4.66
CA GLN A 97 14.12 3.55 3.25
C GLN A 97 12.66 3.39 2.82
N GLU A 98 12.02 2.28 3.18
CA GLU A 98 10.60 2.06 2.88
C GLU A 98 9.70 3.09 3.59
N ALA A 99 9.96 3.37 4.85
CA ALA A 99 9.25 4.40 5.61
C ALA A 99 9.33 5.79 4.93
N ILE A 100 10.53 6.18 4.46
CA ILE A 100 10.73 7.42 3.70
C ILE A 100 9.91 7.40 2.41
N ARG A 101 9.93 6.30 1.65
CA ARG A 101 9.15 6.15 0.41
C ARG A 101 7.65 6.26 0.66
N LEU A 102 7.17 5.72 1.77
CA LEU A 102 5.77 5.84 2.19
C LEU A 102 5.40 7.23 2.71
N GLY A 103 6.34 8.16 2.76
CA GLY A 103 6.11 9.51 3.23
C GLY A 103 5.72 9.56 4.72
N VAL A 104 6.35 8.73 5.57
CA VAL A 104 6.15 8.85 7.01
C VAL A 104 6.77 10.15 7.53
N SER A 105 6.14 10.74 8.53
CA SER A 105 6.53 12.04 9.05
C SER A 105 7.74 11.98 9.95
N ALA A 106 7.92 10.85 10.66
CA ALA A 106 9.06 10.59 11.51
C ALA A 106 9.37 9.09 11.62
N PHE A 107 10.66 8.76 11.80
CA PHE A 107 11.14 7.41 12.06
C PHE A 107 12.03 7.43 13.31
N LEU A 108 11.56 6.84 14.40
CA LEU A 108 12.18 6.87 15.72
C LEU A 108 12.58 5.47 16.15
N LEU A 109 13.73 5.35 16.82
CA LEU A 109 14.22 4.07 17.34
C LEU A 109 13.84 3.90 18.83
N LYS A 110 13.32 2.72 19.20
CA LYS A 110 13.12 2.33 20.61
C LYS A 110 14.47 1.96 21.25
N PRO A 111 14.78 2.41 22.49
CA PRO A 111 14.05 3.38 23.26
C PRO A 111 14.28 4.80 22.73
N SER A 112 13.20 5.49 22.36
CA SER A 112 13.29 6.89 21.94
C SER A 112 13.26 7.85 23.13
N LYS A 113 13.91 8.99 22.97
CA LYS A 113 13.82 10.06 23.97
C LYS A 113 12.47 10.77 23.83
N MET A 114 11.93 11.21 24.96
CA MET A 114 10.65 11.95 24.96
C MET A 114 10.70 13.20 24.09
N ASP A 115 11.86 13.88 24.04
CA ASP A 115 12.05 15.08 23.21
C ASP A 115 11.93 14.79 21.71
N GLU A 116 12.44 13.64 21.23
CA GLU A 116 12.31 13.18 19.86
C GLU A 116 10.84 12.88 19.48
N LEU A 117 10.08 12.29 20.41
CA LEU A 117 8.64 12.06 20.26
C LEU A 117 7.85 13.38 20.21
N TYR A 118 8.19 14.33 21.08
CA TYR A 118 7.56 15.65 21.10
C TYR A 118 7.81 16.42 19.80
N GLU A 119 9.04 16.41 19.31
CA GLU A 119 9.41 17.03 18.03
C GLU A 119 8.65 16.39 16.86
N ALA A 120 8.54 15.05 16.85
CA ALA A 120 7.77 14.35 15.82
C ALA A 120 6.28 14.73 15.82
N ILE A 121 5.65 14.83 17.01
CA ILE A 121 4.25 15.22 17.17
C ILE A 121 4.05 16.68 16.73
N GLU A 122 4.97 17.57 17.11
CA GLU A 122 4.93 18.98 16.74
C GLU A 122 4.99 19.14 15.21
N ASN A 123 5.97 18.51 14.57
CA ASN A 123 6.12 18.52 13.11
C ASN A 123 4.86 17.96 12.39
N MET A 124 4.27 16.87 12.90
CA MET A 124 3.04 16.31 12.34
C MET A 124 1.85 17.27 12.46
N THR A 125 1.71 17.91 13.62
CA THR A 125 0.60 18.86 13.84
C THR A 125 0.78 20.16 13.06
N GLU A 126 2.01 20.62 12.84
CA GLU A 126 2.27 21.76 11.96
C GLU A 126 1.90 21.47 10.51
N LYS A 127 2.28 20.31 9.99
CA LYS A 127 1.85 19.87 8.65
C LYS A 127 0.33 19.82 8.52
N LEU A 128 -0.37 19.25 9.52
CA LEU A 128 -1.84 19.21 9.50
C LEU A 128 -2.49 20.60 9.50
N LYS A 129 -1.89 21.58 10.19
CA LYS A 129 -2.38 22.97 10.16
C LYS A 129 -2.26 23.60 8.76
N LEU A 130 -1.17 23.30 8.05
CA LEU A 130 -0.99 23.80 6.67
C LEU A 130 -2.07 23.24 5.73
N PHE A 131 -2.38 21.94 5.81
CA PHE A 131 -3.44 21.34 5.01
C PHE A 131 -4.83 21.92 5.30
N HIS A 132 -5.17 22.20 6.57
CA HIS A 132 -6.45 22.83 6.92
C HIS A 132 -6.58 24.29 6.46
N ILE A 133 -5.47 25.02 6.32
CA ILE A 133 -5.48 26.39 5.81
C ILE A 133 -5.82 26.38 4.31
N GLU A 134 -5.38 25.38 3.57
CA GLU A 134 -5.68 25.22 2.14
C GLU A 134 -7.16 24.86 1.91
N GLU A 135 -7.77 24.06 2.78
CA GLU A 135 -9.21 23.73 2.72
C GLU A 135 -10.13 24.93 3.05
N GLU A 136 -9.68 25.90 3.86
CA GLU A 136 -10.47 27.08 4.25
C GLU A 136 -10.35 28.27 3.27
N GLN A 137 -9.48 28.20 2.25
CA GLN A 137 -9.37 29.23 1.19
C GLN A 137 -9.73 28.62 -0.19
N PRO A 138 -11.02 28.48 -0.53
CA PRO A 138 -11.41 28.02 -1.86
C PRO A 138 -11.43 29.20 -2.86
N GLU A 139 -10.34 29.93 -3.02
CA GLU A 139 -10.20 30.84 -4.14
C GLU A 139 -9.27 30.23 -5.17
N ALA A 140 -9.89 29.62 -6.20
CA ALA A 140 -9.30 29.26 -7.48
C ALA A 140 -8.18 28.20 -7.46
N VAL A 141 -8.40 27.08 -6.78
CA VAL A 141 -7.71 25.86 -7.14
C VAL A 141 -8.61 25.12 -8.15
N THR A 142 -8.18 25.07 -9.41
CA THR A 142 -8.86 24.27 -10.43
C THR A 142 -8.77 22.79 -10.04
N GLU A 143 -9.80 21.99 -10.37
CA GLU A 143 -9.84 20.54 -10.10
C GLU A 143 -8.55 19.81 -10.53
N GLU A 144 -7.79 20.37 -11.49
CA GLU A 144 -6.48 19.89 -11.95
C GLU A 144 -5.35 20.07 -10.91
N ALA A 145 -5.38 21.11 -10.06
CA ALA A 145 -4.35 21.34 -9.05
C ALA A 145 -4.56 20.46 -7.79
N GLU A 146 -5.80 20.14 -7.43
CA GLU A 146 -6.10 19.17 -6.37
C GLU A 146 -5.70 17.75 -6.77
N GLU A 147 -5.79 17.41 -8.07
CA GLU A 147 -5.30 16.14 -8.57
C GLU A 147 -3.75 16.06 -8.60
N GLU A 148 -3.05 17.14 -8.94
CA GLU A 148 -1.57 17.14 -8.99
C GLU A 148 -0.94 17.07 -7.61
N ASP A 149 -1.40 17.80 -6.61
CA ASP A 149 -0.86 17.77 -5.24
C ASP A 149 -1.19 16.45 -4.52
N SER A 150 -2.39 15.92 -4.68
CA SER A 150 -2.75 14.59 -4.15
C SER A 150 -1.96 13.47 -4.83
N VAL A 151 -1.59 13.65 -6.11
CA VAL A 151 -0.79 12.71 -6.90
C VAL A 151 0.67 12.67 -6.43
N LEU A 152 1.27 13.82 -6.12
CA LEU A 152 2.66 13.90 -5.62
C LEU A 152 2.79 13.31 -4.21
N TYR A 153 1.83 13.58 -3.33
CA TYR A 153 1.87 13.14 -1.95
C TYR A 153 1.64 11.62 -1.77
N ASN A 154 0.96 10.98 -2.73
CA ASN A 154 0.61 9.54 -2.69
C ASN A 154 1.37 8.67 -3.68
N SER A 155 2.22 9.22 -4.53
CA SER A 155 2.84 8.47 -5.62
C SER A 155 3.64 7.25 -5.11
N GLU A 156 4.35 7.40 -4.02
CA GLU A 156 5.22 6.36 -3.46
C GLU A 156 4.42 5.24 -2.76
N ALA A 157 3.42 5.59 -1.94
CA ALA A 157 2.55 4.62 -1.30
C ALA A 157 1.72 3.84 -2.35
N ASN A 158 1.21 4.55 -3.37
CA ASN A 158 0.49 3.94 -4.48
C ASN A 158 1.40 3.01 -5.29
N ASN A 159 2.64 3.42 -5.58
CA ASN A 159 3.63 2.59 -6.26
C ASN A 159 3.95 1.33 -5.44
N PHE A 160 4.07 1.44 -4.12
CA PHE A 160 4.31 0.30 -3.24
C PHE A 160 3.16 -0.71 -3.31
N VAL A 161 1.89 -0.26 -3.22
CA VAL A 161 0.72 -1.13 -3.34
C VAL A 161 0.67 -1.80 -4.71
N VAL A 162 0.91 -1.05 -5.79
CA VAL A 162 0.93 -1.61 -7.16
C VAL A 162 2.05 -2.64 -7.33
N THR A 163 3.25 -2.35 -6.82
CA THR A 163 4.38 -3.30 -6.89
C THR A 163 4.05 -4.59 -6.17
N LYS A 164 3.56 -4.52 -4.93
CA LYS A 164 3.12 -5.69 -4.14
C LYS A 164 2.01 -6.48 -4.86
N ALA A 165 1.06 -5.79 -5.46
CA ALA A 165 -0.02 -6.43 -6.21
C ALA A 165 0.50 -7.19 -7.45
N LEU A 166 1.43 -6.59 -8.20
CA LEU A 166 2.01 -7.22 -9.38
C LEU A 166 2.94 -8.39 -9.02
N GLU A 167 3.68 -8.31 -7.91
CA GLU A 167 4.46 -9.41 -7.36
C GLU A 167 3.56 -10.61 -7.00
N TYR A 168 2.48 -10.36 -6.26
CA TYR A 168 1.50 -11.38 -5.91
C TYR A 168 0.87 -12.02 -7.15
N VAL A 169 0.46 -11.22 -8.14
CA VAL A 169 -0.08 -11.70 -9.42
C VAL A 169 0.93 -12.60 -10.14
N LYS A 170 2.21 -12.25 -10.13
CA LYS A 170 3.28 -13.04 -10.76
C LYS A 170 3.49 -14.38 -10.03
N GLU A 171 3.57 -14.35 -8.72
CA GLU A 171 3.80 -15.56 -7.88
C GLU A 171 2.63 -16.56 -7.95
N HIS A 172 1.39 -16.05 -8.03
CA HIS A 172 0.17 -16.86 -8.05
C HIS A 172 -0.50 -16.94 -9.44
N SER A 173 0.25 -16.62 -10.51
CA SER A 173 -0.30 -16.56 -11.89
C SER A 173 -0.95 -17.87 -12.36
N ARG A 174 -0.44 -19.02 -11.92
CA ARG A 174 -0.97 -20.35 -12.25
C ARG A 174 -2.30 -20.66 -11.56
N GLU A 175 -2.59 -19.97 -10.48
CA GLU A 175 -3.78 -20.20 -9.67
C GLU A 175 -5.00 -19.43 -10.20
N ARG A 176 -6.18 -19.75 -9.67
CA ARG A 176 -7.42 -19.03 -9.97
C ARG A 176 -7.56 -17.83 -9.04
N ILE A 177 -6.68 -16.85 -9.17
CA ILE A 177 -6.77 -15.62 -8.40
C ILE A 177 -7.76 -14.64 -9.02
N GLN A 178 -8.44 -13.88 -8.15
CA GLN A 178 -9.31 -12.77 -8.49
C GLN A 178 -8.73 -11.46 -7.97
N LEU A 179 -9.27 -10.35 -8.46
CA LEU A 179 -8.90 -9.03 -7.95
C LEU A 179 -9.12 -8.90 -6.42
N ALA A 180 -10.12 -9.63 -5.89
CA ALA A 180 -10.39 -9.69 -4.46
C ALA A 180 -9.20 -10.25 -3.67
N ASP A 181 -8.64 -11.37 -4.11
CA ASP A 181 -7.53 -12.04 -3.44
C ASP A 181 -6.29 -11.14 -3.38
N VAL A 182 -6.02 -10.44 -4.49
CA VAL A 182 -4.90 -9.49 -4.56
C VAL A 182 -5.15 -8.25 -3.70
N ALA A 183 -6.38 -7.74 -3.68
CA ALA A 183 -6.76 -6.59 -2.86
C ALA A 183 -6.66 -6.93 -1.36
N ASP A 184 -7.11 -8.13 -0.97
CA ASP A 184 -6.98 -8.62 0.40
C ASP A 184 -5.50 -8.80 0.80
N HIS A 185 -4.66 -9.32 -0.10
CA HIS A 185 -3.21 -9.41 0.12
C HIS A 185 -2.53 -8.04 0.31
N CYS A 186 -2.96 -7.04 -0.48
CA CYS A 186 -2.46 -5.67 -0.36
C CYS A 186 -3.18 -4.84 0.71
N TYR A 187 -4.19 -5.41 1.39
CA TYR A 187 -5.00 -4.75 2.42
C TYR A 187 -5.68 -3.46 1.97
N VAL A 188 -6.08 -3.41 0.70
CA VAL A 188 -6.84 -2.30 0.11
C VAL A 188 -8.18 -2.78 -0.42
N SER A 189 -9.11 -1.86 -0.69
CA SER A 189 -10.36 -2.23 -1.35
C SER A 189 -10.13 -2.62 -2.82
N GLN A 190 -10.96 -3.53 -3.36
CA GLN A 190 -10.89 -3.93 -4.77
C GLN A 190 -11.02 -2.73 -5.72
N TRP A 191 -11.91 -1.79 -5.39
CA TRP A 191 -12.10 -0.57 -6.17
C TRP A 191 -10.82 0.27 -6.19
N HIS A 192 -10.20 0.46 -5.03
CA HIS A 192 -8.96 1.22 -4.91
C HIS A 192 -7.82 0.55 -5.69
N LEU A 193 -7.62 -0.77 -5.50
CA LEU A 193 -6.61 -1.51 -6.25
C LEU A 193 -6.83 -1.44 -7.76
N SER A 194 -8.08 -1.58 -8.23
CA SER A 194 -8.41 -1.47 -9.66
C SER A 194 -8.03 -0.09 -10.21
N LYS A 195 -8.36 0.99 -9.47
CA LYS A 195 -8.00 2.36 -9.85
C LYS A 195 -6.48 2.55 -9.89
N LEU A 196 -5.76 2.03 -8.90
CA LEU A 196 -4.29 2.11 -8.83
C LEU A 196 -3.63 1.37 -10.00
N LEU A 197 -4.02 0.12 -10.27
CA LEU A 197 -3.49 -0.66 -11.39
C LEU A 197 -3.69 0.09 -12.72
N ASN A 198 -4.91 0.56 -13.00
CA ASN A 198 -5.19 1.30 -14.23
C ASN A 198 -4.35 2.59 -14.32
N LYS A 199 -4.22 3.34 -13.22
CA LYS A 199 -3.48 4.61 -13.22
C LYS A 199 -1.97 4.42 -13.42
N HIS A 200 -1.38 3.41 -12.78
CA HIS A 200 0.08 3.21 -12.80
C HIS A 200 0.58 2.34 -13.94
N THR A 201 -0.22 1.38 -14.41
CA THR A 201 0.19 0.44 -15.49
C THR A 201 -0.53 0.70 -16.80
N GLY A 202 -1.59 1.49 -16.82
CA GLY A 202 -2.49 1.65 -17.96
C GLY A 202 -3.37 0.42 -18.22
N GLU A 203 -3.36 -0.58 -17.31
CA GLU A 203 -3.96 -1.89 -17.54
C GLU A 203 -4.82 -2.33 -16.34
N ASN A 204 -5.84 -3.16 -16.63
CA ASN A 204 -6.62 -3.77 -15.57
C ASN A 204 -5.98 -5.08 -15.07
N PHE A 205 -6.46 -5.57 -13.94
CA PHE A 205 -6.00 -6.81 -13.31
C PHE A 205 -5.97 -8.01 -14.27
N SER A 206 -7.01 -8.20 -15.08
CA SER A 206 -7.08 -9.34 -16.00
C SER A 206 -5.97 -9.30 -17.07
N VAL A 207 -5.60 -8.12 -17.52
CA VAL A 207 -4.49 -7.94 -18.47
C VAL A 207 -3.16 -8.23 -17.78
N ALA A 208 -2.95 -7.73 -16.56
CA ALA A 208 -1.74 -7.99 -15.78
C ALA A 208 -1.57 -9.50 -15.51
N LEU A 209 -2.63 -10.19 -15.07
CA LEU A 209 -2.62 -11.65 -14.85
C LEU A 209 -2.31 -12.42 -16.14
N ASN A 210 -2.95 -12.06 -17.25
CA ASN A 210 -2.70 -12.71 -18.52
C ASN A 210 -1.27 -12.50 -19.01
N LYS A 211 -0.69 -11.31 -18.83
CA LYS A 211 0.73 -11.04 -19.17
C LYS A 211 1.68 -11.93 -18.35
N ALA A 212 1.44 -12.08 -17.05
CA ALA A 212 2.23 -12.96 -16.20
C ALA A 212 2.18 -14.41 -16.68
N ARG A 213 0.98 -14.93 -16.99
CA ARG A 213 0.78 -16.27 -17.55
C ARG A 213 1.46 -16.48 -18.90
N ILE A 214 1.37 -15.51 -19.80
CA ILE A 214 2.01 -15.61 -21.11
C ILE A 214 3.54 -15.54 -21.00
N ALA A 215 4.07 -14.72 -20.11
CA ALA A 215 5.52 -14.68 -19.85
C ALA A 215 6.03 -16.05 -19.43
N GLU A 216 5.33 -16.72 -18.51
CA GLU A 216 5.67 -18.06 -18.06
C GLU A 216 5.48 -19.12 -19.17
N ALA A 217 4.42 -19.01 -19.95
CA ALA A 217 4.19 -19.88 -21.10
C ALA A 217 5.35 -19.81 -22.12
N LYS A 218 5.94 -18.63 -22.34
CA LYS A 218 7.09 -18.45 -23.23
C LYS A 218 8.33 -19.21 -22.74
N GLU A 219 8.55 -19.27 -21.43
CA GLU A 219 9.64 -20.08 -20.85
C GLU A 219 9.40 -21.59 -21.08
N LEU A 220 8.15 -22.05 -20.85
CA LEU A 220 7.80 -23.45 -21.04
C LEU A 220 7.78 -23.88 -22.52
N LEU A 221 7.55 -22.96 -23.45
CA LEU A 221 7.56 -23.19 -24.89
C LEU A 221 8.98 -23.48 -25.42
N GLN A 222 10.04 -23.19 -24.67
CA GLN A 222 11.42 -23.52 -25.03
C GLN A 222 11.66 -25.04 -25.06
N ASP A 223 10.87 -25.81 -24.32
CA ASP A 223 10.91 -27.27 -24.36
C ASP A 223 10.00 -27.82 -25.48
N PRO A 224 10.60 -28.33 -26.59
CA PRO A 224 9.81 -28.80 -27.72
C PRO A 224 9.00 -30.07 -27.43
N SER A 225 9.31 -30.78 -26.36
CA SER A 225 8.60 -32.02 -25.97
C SER A 225 7.23 -31.75 -25.34
N ARG A 226 7.01 -30.53 -24.82
CA ARG A 226 5.75 -30.15 -24.15
C ARG A 226 4.65 -29.78 -25.13
N ARG A 227 3.45 -30.27 -24.91
CA ARG A 227 2.29 -29.89 -25.74
C ARG A 227 1.79 -28.51 -25.37
N ILE A 228 1.37 -27.71 -26.35
CA ILE A 228 0.82 -26.37 -26.12
C ILE A 228 -0.39 -26.39 -25.21
N TYR A 229 -1.22 -27.46 -25.29
CA TYR A 229 -2.36 -27.65 -24.41
C TYR A 229 -1.93 -27.79 -22.94
N ASP A 230 -0.94 -28.61 -22.66
CA ASP A 230 -0.44 -28.86 -21.31
C ASP A 230 0.18 -27.56 -20.72
N ILE A 231 0.91 -26.80 -21.53
CA ILE A 231 1.45 -25.50 -21.14
C ILE A 231 0.32 -24.51 -20.79
N ALA A 232 -0.72 -24.43 -21.62
CA ALA A 232 -1.85 -23.53 -21.38
C ALA A 232 -2.53 -23.83 -20.03
N GLU A 233 -2.75 -25.12 -19.74
CA GLU A 233 -3.33 -25.57 -18.47
C GLU A 233 -2.41 -25.27 -17.28
N GLU A 234 -1.11 -25.56 -17.40
CA GLU A 234 -0.11 -25.36 -16.34
C GLU A 234 0.04 -23.88 -15.95
N VAL A 235 -0.02 -22.97 -16.92
CA VAL A 235 0.06 -21.52 -16.63
C VAL A 235 -1.29 -20.90 -16.22
N GLY A 236 -2.31 -21.71 -16.00
CA GLY A 236 -3.59 -21.30 -15.39
C GLY A 236 -4.70 -20.88 -16.35
N PHE A 237 -4.59 -21.17 -17.67
CA PHE A 237 -5.72 -20.98 -18.59
C PHE A 237 -6.69 -22.17 -18.52
N GLN A 238 -7.99 -21.87 -18.48
CA GLN A 238 -9.02 -22.92 -18.37
C GLN A 238 -9.32 -23.60 -19.71
N ASP A 239 -9.05 -22.94 -20.82
CA ASP A 239 -9.23 -23.48 -22.15
C ASP A 239 -8.15 -22.97 -23.14
N LEU A 240 -7.81 -23.84 -24.09
CA LEU A 240 -6.80 -23.56 -25.12
C LEU A 240 -7.20 -22.42 -26.06
N ALA A 241 -8.50 -22.22 -26.30
CA ALA A 241 -8.95 -21.18 -27.22
C ALA A 241 -8.76 -19.79 -26.58
N HIS A 242 -8.98 -19.67 -25.29
CA HIS A 242 -8.68 -18.44 -24.55
C HIS A 242 -7.17 -18.17 -24.52
N PHE A 243 -6.37 -19.16 -24.15
CA PHE A 243 -4.91 -19.07 -24.22
C PHE A 243 -4.42 -18.57 -25.58
N SER A 244 -4.86 -19.23 -26.65
CA SER A 244 -4.39 -18.90 -28.01
C SER A 244 -4.73 -17.46 -28.44
N ARG A 245 -5.95 -16.99 -28.07
CA ARG A 245 -6.35 -15.60 -28.34
C ARG A 245 -5.50 -14.60 -27.55
N VAL A 246 -5.27 -14.87 -26.28
CA VAL A 246 -4.47 -13.99 -25.40
C VAL A 246 -3.02 -13.99 -25.86
N PHE A 247 -2.43 -15.16 -26.11
CA PHE A 247 -1.06 -15.28 -26.59
C PHE A 247 -0.85 -14.49 -27.90
N LYS A 248 -1.71 -14.72 -28.90
CA LYS A 248 -1.62 -13.98 -30.18
C LYS A 248 -1.84 -12.48 -30.02
N LYS A 249 -2.72 -12.06 -29.09
CA LYS A 249 -2.95 -10.64 -28.81
C LYS A 249 -1.73 -9.95 -28.19
N LEU A 250 -1.01 -10.63 -27.29
CA LEU A 250 0.14 -10.07 -26.57
C LEU A 250 1.45 -10.17 -27.36
N GLU A 251 1.67 -11.28 -28.08
CA GLU A 251 2.93 -11.56 -28.77
C GLU A 251 2.87 -11.31 -30.29
N GLY A 252 1.68 -11.04 -30.83
CA GLY A 252 1.47 -10.80 -32.28
C GLY A 252 1.39 -12.07 -33.12
N ILE A 253 1.91 -13.20 -32.64
CA ILE A 253 1.96 -14.50 -33.31
C ILE A 253 1.35 -15.59 -32.41
N SER A 254 1.03 -16.74 -32.99
CA SER A 254 0.53 -17.88 -32.19
C SER A 254 1.65 -18.53 -31.36
N ALA A 255 1.29 -19.26 -30.31
CA ALA A 255 2.24 -20.00 -29.49
C ALA A 255 3.05 -21.03 -30.28
N ASN A 256 2.45 -21.63 -31.31
CA ASN A 256 3.17 -22.56 -32.21
C ASN A 256 4.17 -21.85 -33.11
N GLU A 257 3.79 -20.71 -33.68
CA GLU A 257 4.71 -19.87 -34.48
C GLU A 257 5.86 -19.36 -33.57
N TYR A 258 5.55 -18.91 -32.34
CA TYR A 258 6.56 -18.48 -31.37
C TYR A 258 7.58 -19.59 -31.08
N ARG A 259 7.11 -20.82 -30.80
CA ARG A 259 8.00 -21.98 -30.59
C ARG A 259 8.93 -22.21 -31.78
N ASN A 260 8.42 -22.10 -32.99
CA ASN A 260 9.22 -22.29 -34.20
C ASN A 260 10.29 -21.19 -34.41
N THR A 261 10.19 -20.05 -33.73
CA THR A 261 11.24 -19.00 -33.73
C THR A 261 12.37 -19.28 -32.73
N LEU A 262 12.18 -20.24 -31.82
CA LEU A 262 13.16 -20.61 -30.81
C LEU A 262 14.06 -21.79 -31.24
N SER A 263 13.74 -22.43 -32.40
CA SER A 263 14.38 -23.65 -32.91
C SER A 263 15.57 -23.36 -33.79
#